data_d1e653c0ce7b2a4230c4adc0e6321869
#
_entry.id   d1e653c0ce7b2a4230c4adc0e6321869
#
_cell.length_a   1.000
_cell.length_b   1.000
_cell.length_c   1.000
_cell.angle_alpha   90.00
_cell.angle_beta   90.00
_cell.angle_gamma   90.00
#
_symmetry.space_group_name_H-M   'P 1'
#
loop_
_entity.id
_entity.type
_entity.pdbx_description
1 polymer ?
#
loop_
_entity_poly.entity_id
_entity_poly.type
_entity_poly.pdbx_seq_one_letter_code
_entity_poly.pdbx_strand_id
1 'polypeptide(L)'
;MNCRSLLLQKLQGLELPPHRLLVVHVRLKGLLDPCELGAADQAIDYTALSLELIAALKELYSPLGILVPAFTYSFTKTGIFDRANTPSEVGRFGEEIRLAFPPTQRTMNPVFSVIDCHSILKSDELS
;
A
#
# COMPACT_ATOMS: atom_id res chain seq x y z
N MET A 1 -19.39 9.96 8.64
CA MET A 1 -17.99 10.38 8.44
C MET A 1 -17.44 9.61 7.24
N ASN A 2 -16.71 10.27 6.35
CA ASN A 2 -16.19 9.59 5.17
C ASN A 2 -14.90 8.81 5.47
N CYS A 3 -14.48 8.01 4.50
CA CYS A 3 -13.31 7.14 4.64
C CYS A 3 -12.03 7.92 4.97
N ARG A 4 -11.77 9.02 4.26
CA ARG A 4 -10.58 9.84 4.49
C ARG A 4 -10.55 10.40 5.90
N SER A 5 -11.67 10.95 6.38
CA SER A 5 -11.76 11.54 7.72
C SER A 5 -11.52 10.50 8.81
N LEU A 6 -12.08 9.29 8.67
CA LEU A 6 -11.85 8.20 9.63
C LEU A 6 -10.40 7.76 9.64
N LEU A 7 -9.77 7.64 8.47
CA LEU A 7 -8.36 7.27 8.37
C LEU A 7 -7.46 8.33 9.01
N LEU A 8 -7.71 9.60 8.73
CA LEU A 8 -6.95 10.69 9.35
C LEU A 8 -7.04 10.65 10.87
N GLN A 9 -8.25 10.42 11.39
CA GLN A 9 -8.47 10.33 12.82
C GLN A 9 -7.70 9.17 13.45
N LYS A 10 -7.74 8.00 12.82
CA LYS A 10 -7.04 6.80 13.33
C LYS A 10 -5.52 6.94 13.23
N LEU A 11 -5.02 7.54 12.18
CA LEU A 11 -3.58 7.65 11.94
C LEU A 11 -2.89 8.74 12.75
N GLN A 12 -3.63 9.74 13.22
CA GLN A 12 -3.06 10.82 14.02
C GLN A 12 -2.34 10.33 15.27
N GLY A 13 -2.76 9.22 15.83
CA GLY A 13 -2.16 8.64 17.03
C GLY A 13 -0.81 7.96 16.83
N LEU A 14 -0.36 7.79 15.59
CA LEU A 14 0.88 7.06 15.30
C LEU A 14 2.16 7.85 15.63
N GLU A 15 2.07 9.17 15.70
CA GLU A 15 3.20 10.06 16.04
C GLU A 15 4.44 9.81 15.18
N LEU A 16 4.25 9.60 13.88
CA LEU A 16 5.35 9.38 12.96
C LEU A 16 6.10 10.68 12.69
N PRO A 17 7.45 10.65 12.65
CA PRO A 17 8.20 11.85 12.28
C PRO A 17 7.93 12.23 10.81
N PRO A 18 7.80 13.55 10.51
CA PRO A 18 7.57 14.00 9.14
C PRO A 18 8.84 13.85 8.30
N HIS A 19 8.68 13.92 6.98
CA HIS A 19 9.79 13.90 6.01
C HIS A 19 10.67 12.66 6.10
N ARG A 20 10.05 11.49 6.42
CA ARG A 20 10.74 10.20 6.47
C ARG A 20 10.23 9.29 5.35
N LEU A 21 11.06 8.31 5.00
CA LEU A 21 10.63 7.22 4.14
C LEU A 21 9.76 6.27 4.95
N LEU A 22 8.56 6.00 4.46
CA LEU A 22 7.63 5.09 5.13
C LEU A 22 7.56 3.77 4.36
N VAL A 23 7.71 2.67 5.09
CA VAL A 23 7.37 1.34 4.57
C VAL A 23 6.02 0.97 5.22
N VAL A 24 5.00 0.80 4.40
CA VAL A 24 3.63 0.63 4.88
C VAL A 24 3.16 -0.80 4.61
N HIS A 25 2.84 -1.50 5.68
CA HIS A 25 2.21 -2.81 5.61
C HIS A 25 1.01 -2.79 6.54
N VAL A 26 -0.17 -3.15 6.03
CA VAL A 26 -1.40 -3.05 6.81
C VAL A 26 -2.35 -4.19 6.47
N ARG A 27 -3.10 -4.62 7.48
CA ARG A 27 -4.21 -5.53 7.31
C ARG A 27 -5.46 -4.71 7.04
N LEU A 28 -6.00 -4.77 5.82
CA LEU A 28 -7.16 -3.97 5.43
C LEU A 28 -8.43 -4.40 6.16
N LYS A 29 -8.60 -5.71 6.35
CA LYS A 29 -9.77 -6.22 7.05
C LYS A 29 -9.75 -5.75 8.51
N GLY A 30 -10.79 -5.04 8.91
CA GLY A 30 -10.90 -4.50 10.26
C GLY A 30 -10.23 -3.14 10.46
N LEU A 31 -9.61 -2.58 9.43
CA LEU A 31 -9.02 -1.23 9.51
C LEU A 31 -10.09 -0.18 9.79
N LEU A 32 -11.22 -0.27 9.07
CA LEU A 32 -12.38 0.57 9.31
C LEU A 32 -13.62 -0.29 9.56
N ASP A 33 -14.46 0.16 10.48
CA ASP A 33 -15.76 -0.46 10.70
C ASP A 33 -16.76 0.09 9.69
N PRO A 34 -17.45 -0.76 8.88
CA PRO A 34 -18.48 -0.29 7.96
C PRO A 34 -19.57 0.54 8.64
N CYS A 35 -19.89 0.26 9.91
CA CYS A 35 -20.89 1.02 10.66
C CYS A 35 -20.44 2.47 10.88
N GLU A 36 -19.16 2.73 11.08
CA GLU A 36 -18.62 4.08 11.22
C GLU A 36 -18.77 4.90 9.93
N LEU A 37 -18.82 4.22 8.79
CA LEU A 37 -19.03 4.87 7.48
C LEU A 37 -20.50 5.06 7.15
N GLY A 38 -21.42 4.56 7.98
CA GLY A 38 -22.85 4.58 7.70
C GLY A 38 -23.26 3.60 6.60
N ALA A 39 -22.43 2.61 6.32
CA ALA A 39 -22.61 1.65 5.22
C ALA A 39 -22.55 0.21 5.72
N ALA A 40 -23.20 -0.09 6.83
CA ALA A 40 -23.14 -1.39 7.50
C ALA A 40 -23.56 -2.56 6.60
N ASP A 41 -24.46 -2.31 5.66
CA ASP A 41 -24.96 -3.33 4.73
C ASP A 41 -24.20 -3.41 3.42
N GLN A 42 -23.12 -2.63 3.28
CA GLN A 42 -22.32 -2.57 2.06
C GLN A 42 -20.93 -3.15 2.29
N ALA A 43 -20.41 -3.84 1.29
CA ALA A 43 -19.03 -4.30 1.30
C ALA A 43 -18.07 -3.11 1.19
N ILE A 44 -16.96 -3.16 1.91
CA ILE A 44 -15.91 -2.15 1.81
C ILE A 44 -15.19 -2.33 0.46
N ASP A 45 -15.01 -1.22 -0.26
CA ASP A 45 -14.16 -1.18 -1.45
C ASP A 45 -12.70 -1.10 -1.00
N TYR A 46 -12.01 -2.22 -1.02
CA TYR A 46 -10.63 -2.30 -0.54
C TYR A 46 -9.64 -1.58 -1.46
N THR A 47 -9.96 -1.44 -2.74
CA THR A 47 -9.14 -0.65 -3.66
C THR A 47 -9.17 0.82 -3.26
N ALA A 48 -10.37 1.36 -3.07
CA ALA A 48 -10.55 2.74 -2.64
C ALA A 48 -9.95 2.97 -1.26
N LEU A 49 -10.15 2.04 -0.31
CA LEU A 49 -9.58 2.14 1.03
C LEU A 49 -8.05 2.19 0.99
N SER A 50 -7.43 1.35 0.17
CA SER A 50 -5.97 1.31 0.04
C SER A 50 -5.41 2.64 -0.48
N LEU A 51 -6.04 3.21 -1.49
CA LEU A 51 -5.63 4.51 -2.06
C LEU A 51 -5.87 5.65 -1.08
N GLU A 52 -6.98 5.63 -0.36
CA GLU A 52 -7.28 6.63 0.67
C GLU A 52 -6.28 6.57 1.83
N LEU A 53 -5.82 5.36 2.20
CA LEU A 53 -4.80 5.20 3.23
C LEU A 53 -3.48 5.87 2.82
N ILE A 54 -3.03 5.64 1.59
CA ILE A 54 -1.82 6.28 1.06
C ILE A 54 -1.98 7.81 1.07
N ALA A 55 -3.13 8.30 0.62
CA ALA A 55 -3.40 9.74 0.58
C ALA A 55 -3.44 10.35 1.99
N ALA A 56 -4.01 9.65 2.97
CA ALA A 56 -4.06 10.11 4.35
C ALA A 56 -2.66 10.20 4.97
N LEU A 57 -1.81 9.21 4.70
CA LEU A 57 -0.43 9.23 5.17
C LEU A 57 0.37 10.40 4.57
N LYS A 58 0.16 10.68 3.28
CA LYS A 58 0.78 11.83 2.62
C LYS A 58 0.35 13.15 3.26
N GLU A 59 -0.93 13.28 3.57
CA GLU A 59 -1.49 14.49 4.16
C GLU A 59 -0.98 14.73 5.58
N LEU A 60 -0.96 13.68 6.42
CA LEU A 60 -0.60 13.82 7.83
C LEU A 60 0.90 13.98 8.08
N TYR A 61 1.73 13.27 7.33
CA TYR A 61 3.15 13.13 7.69
C TYR A 61 4.10 13.67 6.64
N SER A 62 3.62 14.12 5.49
CA SER A 62 4.46 14.64 4.39
C SER A 62 5.71 13.79 4.18
N PRO A 63 5.57 12.46 3.94
CA PRO A 63 6.73 11.58 3.85
C PRO A 63 7.58 11.89 2.62
N LEU A 64 8.88 11.55 2.69
CA LEU A 64 9.76 11.58 1.53
C LEU A 64 9.31 10.57 0.47
N GLY A 65 8.80 9.44 0.90
CA GLY A 65 8.28 8.42 0.02
C GLY A 65 7.51 7.37 0.79
N ILE A 66 6.69 6.60 0.07
CA ILE A 66 5.94 5.48 0.62
C ILE A 66 6.26 4.25 -0.21
N LEU A 67 6.78 3.21 0.44
CA LEU A 67 7.05 1.92 -0.17
C LEU A 67 6.09 0.89 0.43
N VAL A 68 5.43 0.13 -0.43
CA VAL A 68 4.48 -0.92 -0.01
C VAL A 68 5.03 -2.28 -0.41
N PRO A 69 5.27 -3.19 0.55
CA PRO A 69 5.73 -4.53 0.22
C PRO A 69 4.76 -5.28 -0.69
N ALA A 70 5.30 -5.90 -1.73
CA ALA A 70 4.55 -6.71 -2.69
C ALA A 70 5.35 -7.97 -3.04
N PHE A 71 5.81 -8.67 -2.00
CA PHE A 71 6.72 -9.81 -2.11
C PHE A 71 6.05 -11.01 -2.77
N THR A 72 6.81 -11.74 -3.59
CA THR A 72 6.35 -12.98 -4.22
C THR A 72 7.27 -14.14 -3.79
N TYR A 73 6.94 -14.73 -2.66
CA TYR A 73 7.75 -15.81 -2.09
C TYR A 73 7.75 -17.09 -2.93
N SER A 74 6.69 -17.33 -3.69
CA SER A 74 6.60 -18.51 -4.57
C SER A 74 7.69 -18.52 -5.64
N PHE A 75 8.33 -17.37 -5.93
CA PHE A 75 9.46 -17.29 -6.85
C PHE A 75 10.57 -18.29 -6.47
N THR A 76 10.77 -18.57 -5.19
CA THR A 76 11.80 -19.51 -4.74
C THR A 76 11.54 -20.94 -5.23
N LYS A 77 10.30 -21.25 -5.60
CA LYS A 77 9.89 -22.54 -6.14
C LYS A 77 9.70 -22.52 -7.65
N THR A 78 9.08 -21.45 -8.17
CA THR A 78 8.68 -21.40 -9.57
C THR A 78 9.73 -20.77 -10.47
N GLY A 79 10.58 -19.88 -9.93
CA GLY A 79 11.51 -19.09 -10.74
C GLY A 79 10.84 -18.08 -11.66
N ILE A 80 9.53 -17.83 -11.47
CA ILE A 80 8.74 -16.94 -12.34
C ILE A 80 8.39 -15.68 -11.62
N PHE A 81 8.78 -14.54 -12.19
CA PHE A 81 8.40 -13.21 -11.71
C PHE A 81 8.26 -12.26 -12.89
N ASP A 82 7.07 -11.71 -13.04
CA ASP A 82 6.77 -10.64 -13.99
C ASP A 82 6.27 -9.44 -13.20
N ARG A 83 7.00 -8.35 -13.24
CA ARG A 83 6.70 -7.12 -12.50
C ARG A 83 5.26 -6.65 -12.72
N ALA A 84 4.75 -6.81 -13.94
CA ALA A 84 3.40 -6.39 -14.30
C ALA A 84 2.30 -7.34 -13.83
N ASN A 85 2.56 -8.66 -13.86
CA ASN A 85 1.50 -9.66 -13.72
C ASN A 85 1.62 -10.57 -12.51
N THR A 86 2.80 -10.70 -11.91
CA THR A 86 2.97 -11.60 -10.77
C THR A 86 2.37 -10.97 -9.51
N PRO A 87 1.38 -11.63 -8.87
CA PRO A 87 0.72 -11.07 -7.69
C PRO A 87 1.66 -10.93 -6.48
N SER A 88 1.29 -10.01 -5.59
CA SER A 88 1.86 -9.95 -4.24
C SER A 88 1.28 -11.08 -3.40
N GLU A 89 2.12 -11.68 -2.54
CA GLU A 89 1.71 -12.75 -1.62
C GLU A 89 1.72 -12.31 -0.15
N VAL A 90 1.87 -11.01 0.11
CA VAL A 90 1.97 -10.49 1.47
C VAL A 90 0.76 -9.67 1.86
N GLY A 91 -0.42 -10.21 1.60
CA GLY A 91 -1.69 -9.62 2.01
C GLY A 91 -2.34 -8.78 0.92
N ARG A 92 -3.58 -8.42 1.20
CA ARG A 92 -4.43 -7.75 0.20
C ARG A 92 -3.97 -6.32 -0.10
N PHE A 93 -3.50 -5.59 0.91
CA PHE A 93 -3.08 -4.21 0.72
C PHE A 93 -1.96 -4.12 -0.34
N GLY A 94 -0.93 -4.95 -0.22
CA GLY A 94 0.16 -4.99 -1.21
C GLY A 94 -0.35 -5.26 -2.61
N GLU A 95 -1.30 -6.18 -2.76
CA GLU A 95 -1.87 -6.52 -4.07
C GLU A 95 -2.74 -5.40 -4.63
N GLU A 96 -3.57 -4.75 -3.80
CA GLU A 96 -4.37 -3.62 -4.24
C GLU A 96 -3.49 -2.45 -4.71
N ILE A 97 -2.42 -2.18 -3.99
CA ILE A 97 -1.47 -1.13 -4.38
C ILE A 97 -0.73 -1.51 -5.66
N ARG A 98 -0.31 -2.78 -5.79
CA ARG A 98 0.34 -3.26 -7.03
C ARG A 98 -0.56 -3.03 -8.25
N LEU A 99 -1.85 -3.30 -8.12
CA LEU A 99 -2.80 -3.14 -9.21
C LEU A 99 -3.11 -1.66 -9.52
N ALA A 100 -2.99 -0.79 -8.52
CA ALA A 100 -3.33 0.62 -8.65
C ALA A 100 -2.20 1.48 -9.24
N PHE A 101 -0.95 1.03 -9.14
CA PHE A 101 0.22 1.77 -9.61
C PHE A 101 0.82 1.11 -10.86
N PRO A 102 1.50 1.90 -11.72
CA PRO A 102 2.13 1.32 -12.91
C PRO A 102 3.18 0.26 -12.55
N PRO A 103 3.34 -0.81 -13.36
CA PRO A 103 4.35 -1.83 -13.09
C PRO A 103 5.78 -1.29 -12.96
N THR A 104 6.07 -0.17 -13.61
CA THR A 104 7.37 0.49 -13.53
C THR A 104 7.70 1.01 -12.13
N GLN A 105 6.71 1.14 -11.25
CA GLN A 105 6.91 1.55 -9.85
C GLN A 105 7.14 0.37 -8.90
N ARG A 106 7.15 -0.86 -9.41
CA ARG A 106 7.46 -2.06 -8.64
C ARG A 106 8.92 -2.46 -8.87
N THR A 107 9.65 -2.75 -7.79
CA THR A 107 11.03 -3.19 -7.90
C THR A 107 11.13 -4.61 -8.46
N MET A 108 12.28 -4.92 -9.06
CA MET A 108 12.50 -6.19 -9.79
C MET A 108 12.86 -7.37 -8.91
N ASN A 109 13.22 -7.15 -7.64
CA ASN A 109 13.54 -8.25 -6.74
C ASN A 109 12.25 -9.01 -6.36
N PRO A 110 12.09 -10.30 -6.77
CA PRO A 110 10.80 -10.98 -6.58
C PRO A 110 10.45 -11.20 -5.11
N VAL A 111 11.43 -11.56 -4.28
CA VAL A 111 11.19 -11.92 -2.88
C VAL A 111 10.97 -10.68 -2.03
N PHE A 112 11.69 -9.59 -2.31
CA PHE A 112 11.60 -8.34 -1.55
C PHE A 112 11.08 -7.17 -2.40
N SER A 113 10.21 -7.46 -3.34
CA SER A 113 9.62 -6.45 -4.21
C SER A 113 8.78 -5.44 -3.41
N VAL A 114 8.90 -4.17 -3.74
CA VAL A 114 8.10 -3.09 -3.16
C VAL A 114 7.50 -2.22 -4.26
N ILE A 115 6.37 -1.58 -3.95
CA ILE A 115 5.76 -0.58 -4.81
C ILE A 115 6.17 0.80 -4.31
N ASP A 116 6.78 1.59 -5.18
CA ASP A 116 7.21 2.96 -4.88
C ASP A 116 6.07 3.92 -5.20
N CYS A 117 5.28 4.28 -4.18
CA CYS A 117 4.08 5.10 -4.35
C CYS A 117 4.38 6.58 -4.62
N HIS A 118 5.64 7.01 -4.49
CA HIS A 118 6.07 8.39 -4.72
C HIS A 118 7.03 8.52 -5.89
N SER A 119 7.36 7.42 -6.57
CA SER A 119 8.35 7.39 -7.66
C SER A 119 9.69 8.01 -7.23
N ILE A 120 10.14 7.71 -6.00
CA ILE A 120 11.37 8.24 -5.42
C ILE A 120 12.61 7.41 -5.79
N LEU A 121 12.41 6.13 -6.13
CA LEU A 121 13.52 5.26 -6.49
C LEU A 121 13.98 5.56 -7.91
N LYS A 122 15.29 5.52 -8.11
CA LYS A 122 15.87 5.68 -9.44
C LYS A 122 15.70 4.40 -10.25
N SER A 123 15.79 4.50 -11.58
CA SER A 123 15.58 3.35 -12.46
C SER A 123 16.51 2.17 -12.16
N ASP A 124 17.75 2.42 -11.75
CA ASP A 124 18.68 1.35 -11.35
C ASP A 124 18.27 0.68 -10.03
N GLU A 125 17.61 1.40 -9.14
CA GLU A 125 17.10 0.85 -7.89
C GLU A 125 15.83 0.03 -8.12
N LEU A 126 15.10 0.30 -9.20
CA LEU A 126 13.90 -0.46 -9.58
C LEU A 126 14.24 -1.75 -10.34
N SER A 127 15.45 -1.89 -10.78
CA SER A 127 15.90 -3.05 -11.56
C SER A 127 16.08 -4.31 -10.70
#